data_0bbafa935e61911ab433a68921051034
#
_entry.id   0bbafa935e61911ab433a68921051034
#
_cell.length_a   1.000
_cell.length_b   1.000
_cell.length_c   1.000
_cell.angle_alpha   90.00
_cell.angle_beta   90.00
_cell.angle_gamma   90.00
#
_symmetry.space_group_name_H-M   'P 1'
#
loop_
_entity.id
_entity.type
_entity.pdbx_description
1 polymer ?
#
loop_
_entity_poly.entity_id
_entity_poly.type
_entity_poly.pdbx_seq_one_letter_code
_entity_poly.pdbx_strand_id
1 'polypeptide(L)'
;DDHLSNTPRQIALLEALNLKIPEFIHVALFTGDDGAPLSKRNGSLSVKELKEIGYFPQAVINYLSRVGHTIPDNELRDLEALSSAFNVDNISTSPSRIDHDQLKFWQKIVIESKSIEELSSWLESHLKNLPKDIDKDSFVGLIKDNIVFPEEAVEYLDNLFVNSLTTVKEVEDLIKQSGPDFFETAEKIVKDNWGDWSKTMKLIGEETGAKGKDLFMPIRASITGQLSGPELDQVTEVMGRERVIKRLKEASAL
;
A
#
# COMPACT_ATOMS: atom_id res chain seq x y z
N ASP A 1 10.26 -21.34 23.45
CA ASP A 1 11.44 -21.11 24.31
C ASP A 1 11.10 -20.37 25.60
N ASP A 2 10.10 -19.49 25.62
CA ASP A 2 9.70 -18.73 26.82
C ASP A 2 9.33 -19.64 28.01
N HIS A 3 8.68 -20.77 27.73
CA HIS A 3 8.27 -21.73 28.72
C HIS A 3 9.18 -22.95 28.87
N LEU A 4 10.37 -22.97 28.25
CA LEU A 4 11.28 -24.11 28.30
C LEU A 4 11.65 -24.54 29.73
N SER A 5 11.85 -23.56 30.63
CA SER A 5 12.12 -23.81 32.05
C SER A 5 10.88 -24.21 32.87
N ASN A 6 9.67 -23.94 32.37
CA ASN A 6 8.42 -24.22 33.05
C ASN A 6 7.88 -25.63 32.73
N THR A 7 8.13 -26.15 31.54
CA THR A 7 7.63 -27.44 31.07
C THR A 7 8.01 -28.63 32.00
N PRO A 8 9.26 -28.75 32.49
CA PRO A 8 9.58 -29.84 33.44
C PRO A 8 8.75 -29.79 34.73
N ARG A 9 8.43 -28.58 35.21
CA ARG A 9 7.58 -28.41 36.40
C ARG A 9 6.13 -28.79 36.13
N GLN A 10 5.63 -28.45 34.93
CA GLN A 10 4.28 -28.86 34.48
C GLN A 10 4.17 -30.36 34.37
N ILE A 11 5.17 -31.04 33.78
CA ILE A 11 5.22 -32.48 33.67
C ILE A 11 5.18 -33.12 35.07
N ALA A 12 6.02 -32.68 35.99
CA ALA A 12 6.04 -33.19 37.37
C ALA A 12 4.70 -33.06 38.09
N LEU A 13 3.99 -31.93 37.88
CA LEU A 13 2.64 -31.73 38.43
C LEU A 13 1.62 -32.65 37.80
N LEU A 14 1.66 -32.86 36.48
CA LEU A 14 0.75 -33.77 35.80
C LEU A 14 0.96 -35.23 36.26
N GLU A 15 2.22 -35.64 36.42
CA GLU A 15 2.57 -36.95 36.99
C GLU A 15 2.06 -37.12 38.43
N ALA A 16 2.28 -36.14 39.29
CA ALA A 16 1.83 -36.16 40.69
C ALA A 16 0.30 -36.26 40.81
N LEU A 17 -0.42 -35.67 39.85
CA LEU A 17 -1.89 -35.69 39.79
C LEU A 17 -2.44 -36.88 38.98
N ASN A 18 -1.58 -37.75 38.50
CA ASN A 18 -1.93 -38.89 37.65
C ASN A 18 -2.76 -38.49 36.40
N LEU A 19 -2.40 -37.35 35.79
CA LEU A 19 -3.02 -36.81 34.58
C LEU A 19 -2.20 -37.15 33.34
N LYS A 20 -2.87 -37.18 32.18
CA LYS A 20 -2.19 -37.45 30.90
C LYS A 20 -1.23 -36.30 30.57
N ILE A 21 0.02 -36.61 30.28
CA ILE A 21 1.03 -35.66 29.84
C ILE A 21 0.80 -35.42 28.34
N PRO A 22 0.58 -34.14 27.90
CA PRO A 22 0.52 -33.77 26.49
C PRO A 22 1.92 -33.81 25.85
N GLU A 23 1.96 -33.85 24.53
CA GLU A 23 3.18 -33.58 23.80
C GLU A 23 3.49 -32.06 23.86
N PHE A 24 4.76 -31.72 24.06
CA PHE A 24 5.22 -30.33 24.15
C PHE A 24 6.10 -30.01 22.94
N ILE A 25 5.84 -28.86 22.32
CA ILE A 25 6.68 -28.29 21.28
C ILE A 25 7.08 -26.88 21.72
N HIS A 26 8.38 -26.57 21.64
CA HIS A 26 8.93 -25.25 21.91
C HIS A 26 9.38 -24.62 20.62
N VAL A 27 8.83 -23.45 20.32
CA VAL A 27 9.22 -22.63 19.18
C VAL A 27 10.12 -21.49 19.65
N ALA A 28 11.00 -21.01 18.79
CA ALA A 28 11.84 -19.87 19.09
C ALA A 28 11.00 -18.60 19.27
N LEU A 29 11.51 -17.64 20.07
CA LEU A 29 10.87 -16.36 20.26
C LEU A 29 11.06 -15.45 19.04
N PHE A 30 10.08 -14.60 18.81
CA PHE A 30 10.24 -13.49 17.89
C PHE A 30 11.06 -12.38 18.53
N THR A 31 11.97 -11.80 17.76
CA THR A 31 12.83 -10.69 18.19
C THR A 31 12.59 -9.45 17.35
N GLY A 32 12.83 -8.29 17.95
CA GLY A 32 12.89 -7.02 17.26
C GLY A 32 14.24 -6.80 16.56
N ASP A 33 14.43 -5.60 16.02
CA ASP A 33 15.66 -5.20 15.34
C ASP A 33 16.89 -5.17 16.25
N ASP A 34 16.67 -4.97 17.52
CA ASP A 34 17.70 -4.98 18.59
C ASP A 34 18.07 -6.39 19.07
N GLY A 35 17.45 -7.44 18.51
CA GLY A 35 17.62 -8.84 18.92
C GLY A 35 16.95 -9.18 20.25
N ALA A 36 16.30 -8.24 20.93
CA ALA A 36 15.53 -8.50 22.14
C ALA A 36 14.15 -9.14 21.80
N PRO A 37 13.57 -9.91 22.73
CA PRO A 37 12.21 -10.41 22.53
C PRO A 37 11.22 -9.29 22.24
N LEU A 38 10.27 -9.54 21.35
CA LEU A 38 9.26 -8.55 20.96
C LEU A 38 8.51 -8.03 22.19
N SER A 39 8.38 -6.72 22.26
CA SER A 39 7.61 -6.01 23.27
C SER A 39 6.97 -4.76 22.67
N LYS A 40 5.94 -4.21 23.30
CA LYS A 40 5.32 -2.95 22.87
C LYS A 40 6.32 -1.79 22.75
N ARG A 41 7.45 -1.84 23.48
CA ARG A 41 8.47 -0.78 23.48
C ARG A 41 9.39 -0.81 22.26
N ASN A 42 9.51 -1.95 21.60
CA ASN A 42 10.38 -2.15 20.43
C ASN A 42 9.61 -2.42 19.12
N GLY A 43 8.41 -1.80 18.99
CA GLY A 43 7.66 -1.80 17.73
C GLY A 43 6.80 -3.04 17.49
N SER A 44 6.56 -3.89 18.50
CA SER A 44 5.62 -5.00 18.37
C SER A 44 4.20 -4.48 18.16
N LEU A 45 3.58 -4.89 17.06
CA LEU A 45 2.16 -4.65 16.77
C LEU A 45 1.35 -5.87 17.18
N SER A 46 0.26 -5.63 17.92
CA SER A 46 -0.73 -6.67 18.19
C SER A 46 -1.56 -6.94 16.93
N VAL A 47 -2.20 -8.11 16.85
CA VAL A 47 -3.15 -8.42 15.75
C VAL A 47 -4.27 -7.38 15.66
N LYS A 48 -4.67 -6.80 16.79
CA LYS A 48 -5.65 -5.71 16.82
C LYS A 48 -5.13 -4.45 16.12
N GLU A 49 -3.91 -4.04 16.44
CA GLU A 49 -3.26 -2.89 15.79
C GLU A 49 -3.01 -3.12 14.30
N LEU A 50 -2.60 -4.33 13.90
CA LEU A 50 -2.48 -4.69 12.48
C LEU A 50 -3.82 -4.56 11.74
N LYS A 51 -4.92 -5.00 12.37
CA LYS A 51 -6.27 -4.83 11.81
C LYS A 51 -6.67 -3.36 11.70
N GLU A 52 -6.36 -2.54 12.71
CA GLU A 52 -6.65 -1.10 12.73
C GLU A 52 -5.87 -0.34 11.65
N ILE A 53 -4.63 -0.74 11.37
CA ILE A 53 -3.82 -0.22 10.26
C ILE A 53 -4.41 -0.63 8.90
N GLY A 54 -5.16 -1.74 8.82
CA GLY A 54 -5.81 -2.22 7.61
C GLY A 54 -5.16 -3.44 6.96
N TYR A 55 -4.31 -4.18 7.68
CA TYR A 55 -3.80 -5.45 7.17
C TYR A 55 -4.92 -6.47 6.94
N PHE A 56 -4.88 -7.14 5.80
CA PHE A 56 -5.74 -8.30 5.56
C PHE A 56 -5.28 -9.50 6.39
N PRO A 57 -6.22 -10.27 6.96
CA PRO A 57 -5.88 -11.50 7.71
C PRO A 57 -5.04 -12.48 6.90
N GLN A 58 -5.30 -12.59 5.59
CA GLN A 58 -4.52 -13.46 4.69
C GLN A 58 -3.04 -13.04 4.61
N ALA A 59 -2.74 -11.74 4.61
CA ALA A 59 -1.38 -11.23 4.60
C ALA A 59 -0.64 -11.61 5.90
N VAL A 60 -1.29 -11.37 7.03
CA VAL A 60 -0.73 -11.68 8.36
C VAL A 60 -0.47 -13.18 8.50
N ILE A 61 -1.42 -14.04 8.12
CA ILE A 61 -1.28 -15.50 8.24
C ILE A 61 -0.19 -16.02 7.30
N ASN A 62 -0.13 -15.55 6.03
CA ASN A 62 0.90 -15.97 5.09
C ASN A 62 2.31 -15.54 5.54
N TYR A 63 2.43 -14.36 6.12
CA TYR A 63 3.67 -13.90 6.74
C TYR A 63 4.05 -14.78 7.93
N LEU A 64 3.17 -14.90 8.93
CA LEU A 64 3.45 -15.63 10.16
C LEU A 64 3.74 -17.12 9.94
N SER A 65 3.11 -17.75 8.95
CA SER A 65 3.36 -19.15 8.59
C SER A 65 4.78 -19.42 8.06
N ARG A 66 5.50 -18.37 7.69
CA ARG A 66 6.89 -18.44 7.18
C ARG A 66 7.91 -17.90 8.16
N VAL A 67 7.47 -17.22 9.21
CA VAL A 67 8.37 -16.75 10.27
C VAL A 67 8.65 -17.93 11.23
N GLY A 68 9.89 -18.38 11.23
CA GLY A 68 10.28 -19.54 12.05
C GLY A 68 9.85 -20.90 11.51
N HIS A 69 9.37 -20.97 10.26
CA HIS A 69 9.02 -22.21 9.57
C HIS A 69 9.36 -22.11 8.08
N THR A 70 9.85 -23.17 7.46
CA THR A 70 10.23 -23.16 6.06
C THR A 70 9.08 -23.61 5.18
N ILE A 71 8.53 -22.67 4.37
CA ILE A 71 7.68 -22.94 3.22
C ILE A 71 8.49 -22.53 1.98
N PRO A 72 8.67 -23.40 0.95
CA PRO A 72 9.69 -23.22 -0.08
C PRO A 72 9.37 -22.15 -1.13
N ASP A 73 8.16 -21.57 -1.12
CA ASP A 73 7.70 -20.60 -2.11
C ASP A 73 7.04 -19.38 -1.46
N ASN A 74 6.79 -18.36 -2.29
CA ASN A 74 6.10 -17.12 -1.93
C ASN A 74 4.68 -17.07 -2.53
N GLU A 75 4.05 -18.21 -2.75
CA GLU A 75 2.66 -18.25 -3.23
C GLU A 75 1.70 -17.87 -2.10
N LEU A 76 0.69 -17.05 -2.45
CA LEU A 76 -0.40 -16.75 -1.53
C LEU A 76 -1.24 -18.01 -1.32
N ARG A 77 -1.36 -18.43 -0.08
CA ARG A 77 -2.09 -19.64 0.31
C ARG A 77 -3.25 -19.30 1.23
N ASP A 78 -4.33 -20.03 1.07
CA ASP A 78 -5.41 -20.04 2.05
C ASP A 78 -5.03 -20.84 3.31
N LEU A 79 -5.90 -20.79 4.32
CA LEU A 79 -5.63 -21.43 5.61
C LEU A 79 -5.51 -22.95 5.50
N GLU A 80 -6.25 -23.59 4.60
CA GLU A 80 -6.23 -25.03 4.38
C GLU A 80 -4.90 -25.49 3.74
N ALA A 81 -4.45 -24.76 2.71
CA ALA A 81 -3.15 -24.99 2.06
C ALA A 81 -1.97 -24.74 3.02
N LEU A 82 -2.06 -23.69 3.86
CA LEU A 82 -1.05 -23.41 4.89
C LEU A 82 -1.02 -24.51 5.96
N SER A 83 -2.18 -24.97 6.40
CA SER A 83 -2.29 -26.08 7.37
C SER A 83 -1.71 -27.38 6.80
N SER A 84 -1.97 -27.67 5.53
CA SER A 84 -1.44 -28.86 4.85
C SER A 84 0.08 -28.80 4.63
N ALA A 85 0.64 -27.58 4.48
CA ALA A 85 2.07 -27.37 4.32
C ALA A 85 2.83 -27.34 5.65
N PHE A 86 2.11 -27.25 6.79
CA PHE A 86 2.74 -27.21 8.10
C PHE A 86 3.36 -28.56 8.47
N ASN A 87 4.64 -28.54 8.84
CA ASN A 87 5.36 -29.70 9.36
C ASN A 87 6.21 -29.27 10.57
N VAL A 88 6.03 -29.95 11.68
CA VAL A 88 6.78 -29.70 12.93
C VAL A 88 8.29 -29.77 12.71
N ASP A 89 8.75 -30.69 11.84
CA ASP A 89 10.17 -30.85 11.54
C ASP A 89 10.80 -29.65 10.81
N ASN A 90 9.98 -28.78 10.24
CA ASN A 90 10.41 -27.57 9.53
C ASN A 90 10.43 -26.33 10.44
N ILE A 91 10.13 -26.48 11.73
CA ILE A 91 10.18 -25.36 12.68
C ILE A 91 11.64 -25.02 12.98
N SER A 92 11.98 -23.73 12.84
CA SER A 92 13.30 -23.21 13.20
C SER A 92 13.50 -23.22 14.71
N THR A 93 14.69 -23.63 15.14
CA THR A 93 15.14 -23.52 16.54
C THR A 93 15.84 -22.19 16.83
N SER A 94 16.12 -21.40 15.82
CA SER A 94 16.73 -20.09 15.96
C SER A 94 15.68 -19.00 16.11
N PRO A 95 15.91 -17.95 16.92
CA PRO A 95 15.05 -16.80 17.01
C PRO A 95 14.78 -16.19 15.62
N SER A 96 13.54 -15.85 15.37
CA SER A 96 13.11 -15.24 14.10
C SER A 96 12.84 -13.76 14.31
N ARG A 97 13.49 -12.94 13.48
CA ARG A 97 13.27 -11.49 13.50
C ARG A 97 11.99 -11.14 12.76
N ILE A 98 11.19 -10.25 13.33
CA ILE A 98 10.06 -9.68 12.61
C ILE A 98 10.57 -8.72 11.54
N ASP A 99 10.09 -8.92 10.32
CA ASP A 99 10.38 -8.11 9.15
C ASP A 99 9.08 -7.44 8.66
N HIS A 100 8.96 -6.13 8.92
CA HIS A 100 7.79 -5.36 8.51
C HIS A 100 7.70 -5.18 7.00
N ASP A 101 8.81 -5.19 6.27
CA ASP A 101 8.79 -5.07 4.82
C ASP A 101 8.29 -6.36 4.17
N GLN A 102 8.62 -7.51 4.74
CA GLN A 102 8.04 -8.80 4.36
C GLN A 102 6.53 -8.86 4.65
N LEU A 103 6.08 -8.30 5.77
CA LEU A 103 4.65 -8.25 6.06
C LEU A 103 3.91 -7.34 5.08
N LYS A 104 4.47 -6.18 4.70
CA LYS A 104 3.95 -5.31 3.64
C LYS A 104 3.95 -5.98 2.27
N PHE A 105 4.97 -6.77 1.95
CA PHE A 105 5.01 -7.56 0.72
C PHE A 105 3.81 -8.51 0.62
N TRP A 106 3.49 -9.24 1.69
CA TRP A 106 2.31 -10.09 1.73
C TRP A 106 1.00 -9.31 1.61
N GLN A 107 0.94 -8.11 2.20
CA GLN A 107 -0.21 -7.23 2.07
C GLN A 107 -0.44 -6.85 0.59
N LYS A 108 0.61 -6.48 -0.14
CA LYS A 108 0.53 -6.17 -1.57
C LYS A 108 0.04 -7.34 -2.39
N ILE A 109 0.58 -8.54 -2.18
CA ILE A 109 0.12 -9.76 -2.87
C ILE A 109 -1.38 -10.00 -2.63
N VAL A 110 -1.84 -9.79 -1.40
CA VAL A 110 -3.27 -9.93 -1.09
C VAL A 110 -4.09 -8.87 -1.83
N ILE A 111 -3.68 -7.60 -1.82
CA ILE A 111 -4.37 -6.53 -2.56
C ILE A 111 -4.47 -6.86 -4.05
N GLU A 112 -3.38 -7.32 -4.67
CA GLU A 112 -3.36 -7.74 -6.08
C GLU A 112 -4.33 -8.88 -6.37
N SER A 113 -4.55 -9.79 -5.42
CA SER A 113 -5.47 -10.94 -5.54
C SER A 113 -6.95 -10.57 -5.36
N LYS A 114 -7.25 -9.37 -4.84
CA LYS A 114 -8.61 -8.92 -4.52
C LYS A 114 -9.32 -8.32 -5.72
N SER A 115 -10.64 -8.56 -5.79
CA SER A 115 -11.50 -7.84 -6.74
C SER A 115 -11.64 -6.36 -6.35
N ILE A 116 -11.99 -5.52 -7.32
CA ILE A 116 -12.29 -4.10 -7.06
C ILE A 116 -13.41 -3.94 -6.02
N GLU A 117 -14.40 -4.80 -6.05
CA GLU A 117 -15.53 -4.81 -5.13
C GLU A 117 -15.10 -5.09 -3.67
N GLU A 118 -14.19 -6.05 -3.47
CA GLU A 118 -13.60 -6.35 -2.16
C GLU A 118 -12.74 -5.18 -1.64
N LEU A 119 -11.93 -4.57 -2.52
CA LEU A 119 -11.13 -3.39 -2.17
C LEU A 119 -11.99 -2.16 -1.90
N SER A 120 -13.06 -1.95 -2.66
CA SER A 120 -14.04 -0.88 -2.42
C SER A 120 -14.74 -1.03 -1.06
N SER A 121 -14.98 -2.25 -0.63
CA SER A 121 -15.53 -2.55 0.70
C SER A 121 -14.49 -2.32 1.80
N TRP A 122 -13.24 -2.71 1.56
CA TRP A 122 -12.14 -2.49 2.50
C TRP A 122 -11.84 -1.00 2.72
N LEU A 123 -11.97 -0.17 1.67
CA LEU A 123 -11.74 1.26 1.71
C LEU A 123 -12.98 2.09 2.10
N GLU A 124 -14.15 1.48 2.29
CA GLU A 124 -15.45 2.16 2.48
C GLU A 124 -15.41 3.29 3.52
N SER A 125 -14.80 3.03 4.67
CA SER A 125 -14.72 4.03 5.75
C SER A 125 -13.80 5.21 5.44
N HIS A 126 -12.88 5.07 4.50
CA HIS A 126 -11.87 6.05 4.12
C HIS A 126 -12.28 6.90 2.90
N LEU A 127 -13.26 6.44 2.12
CA LEU A 127 -13.73 7.10 0.90
C LEU A 127 -14.99 7.96 1.09
N LYS A 128 -15.32 8.36 2.32
CA LYS A 128 -16.53 9.16 2.63
C LYS A 128 -16.56 10.52 1.93
N ASN A 129 -15.40 11.09 1.66
CA ASN A 129 -15.25 12.39 1.01
C ASN A 129 -15.10 12.28 -0.52
N LEU A 130 -15.20 11.08 -1.10
CA LEU A 130 -15.15 10.92 -2.55
C LEU A 130 -16.31 11.70 -3.19
N PRO A 131 -16.04 12.58 -4.18
CA PRO A 131 -17.10 13.33 -4.85
C PRO A 131 -18.15 12.40 -5.47
N LYS A 132 -19.43 12.79 -5.39
CA LYS A 132 -20.55 11.96 -5.82
C LYS A 132 -20.57 11.67 -7.32
N ASP A 133 -19.88 12.46 -8.10
CA ASP A 133 -19.74 12.33 -9.56
C ASP A 133 -18.56 11.43 -9.96
N ILE A 134 -17.78 10.94 -9.00
CA ILE A 134 -16.70 10.00 -9.22
C ILE A 134 -17.17 8.59 -8.89
N ASP A 135 -17.02 7.70 -9.85
CA ASP A 135 -17.29 6.28 -9.65
C ASP A 135 -16.25 5.67 -8.69
N LYS A 136 -16.75 5.08 -7.59
CA LYS A 136 -15.91 4.53 -6.53
C LYS A 136 -15.00 3.41 -7.04
N ASP A 137 -15.53 2.52 -7.85
CA ASP A 137 -14.77 1.37 -8.34
C ASP A 137 -13.69 1.78 -9.34
N SER A 138 -13.97 2.79 -10.16
CA SER A 138 -12.96 3.41 -11.05
C SER A 138 -11.84 4.07 -10.23
N PHE A 139 -12.16 4.78 -9.15
CA PHE A 139 -11.15 5.37 -8.27
C PHE A 139 -10.31 4.29 -7.56
N VAL A 140 -10.94 3.27 -7.00
CA VAL A 140 -10.24 2.15 -6.36
C VAL A 140 -9.35 1.40 -7.35
N GLY A 141 -9.84 1.16 -8.56
CA GLY A 141 -9.06 0.56 -9.65
C GLY A 141 -7.82 1.37 -10.02
N LEU A 142 -7.95 2.71 -10.01
CA LEU A 142 -6.84 3.62 -10.27
C LEU A 142 -5.71 3.50 -9.24
N ILE A 143 -6.04 3.41 -7.96
CA ILE A 143 -5.05 3.51 -6.88
C ILE A 143 -4.55 2.16 -6.35
N LYS A 144 -5.22 1.04 -6.63
CA LYS A 144 -4.98 -0.27 -5.99
C LYS A 144 -3.52 -0.73 -6.02
N ASP A 145 -2.82 -0.48 -7.13
CA ASP A 145 -1.43 -0.91 -7.30
C ASP A 145 -0.42 0.02 -6.60
N ASN A 146 -0.91 1.15 -6.10
CA ASN A 146 -0.11 2.22 -5.49
C ASN A 146 -0.33 2.36 -3.98
N ILE A 147 -1.22 1.59 -3.39
CA ILE A 147 -1.54 1.63 -1.96
C ILE A 147 -1.21 0.30 -1.28
N VAL A 148 -0.87 0.37 -0.02
CA VAL A 148 -0.68 -0.78 0.88
C VAL A 148 -1.70 -0.74 2.03
N PHE A 149 -2.11 0.47 2.42
CA PHE A 149 -3.03 0.72 3.53
C PHE A 149 -4.14 1.71 3.15
N PRO A 150 -5.31 1.61 3.83
CA PRO A 150 -6.45 2.48 3.53
C PRO A 150 -6.19 3.98 3.68
N GLU A 151 -5.28 4.37 4.58
CA GLU A 151 -4.93 5.78 4.79
C GLU A 151 -4.29 6.40 3.54
N GLU A 152 -3.51 5.64 2.78
CA GLU A 152 -2.91 6.09 1.52
C GLU A 152 -3.97 6.41 0.44
N ALA A 153 -5.13 5.72 0.49
CA ALA A 153 -6.26 6.05 -0.39
C ALA A 153 -6.87 7.42 -0.08
N VAL A 154 -6.86 7.84 1.21
CA VAL A 154 -7.28 9.19 1.61
C VAL A 154 -6.35 10.25 1.04
N GLU A 155 -5.04 10.00 1.05
CA GLU A 155 -4.06 10.92 0.46
C GLU A 155 -4.29 11.10 -1.05
N TYR A 156 -4.55 10.00 -1.79
CA TYR A 156 -4.91 10.09 -3.21
C TYR A 156 -6.22 10.85 -3.42
N LEU A 157 -7.24 10.59 -2.61
CA LEU A 157 -8.52 11.28 -2.68
C LEU A 157 -8.35 12.79 -2.48
N ASP A 158 -7.63 13.18 -1.42
CA ASP A 158 -7.39 14.58 -1.10
C ASP A 158 -6.58 15.28 -2.18
N ASN A 159 -5.53 14.64 -2.69
CA ASN A 159 -4.68 15.19 -3.73
C ASN A 159 -5.42 15.37 -5.06
N LEU A 160 -6.28 14.43 -5.45
CA LEU A 160 -6.94 14.47 -6.76
C LEU A 160 -8.24 15.29 -6.75
N PHE A 161 -8.99 15.31 -5.63
CA PHE A 161 -10.36 15.81 -5.66
C PHE A 161 -10.71 16.87 -4.62
N VAL A 162 -10.11 16.87 -3.43
CA VAL A 162 -10.55 17.72 -2.32
C VAL A 162 -9.75 19.00 -2.26
N ASN A 163 -8.45 18.94 -2.32
CA ASN A 163 -7.58 20.09 -2.15
C ASN A 163 -7.40 20.84 -3.49
N SER A 164 -7.20 22.16 -3.44
CA SER A 164 -6.49 22.87 -4.51
C SER A 164 -5.07 22.31 -4.62
N LEU A 165 -4.37 22.57 -5.71
CA LEU A 165 -3.02 22.06 -5.92
C LEU A 165 -2.12 22.41 -4.72
N THR A 166 -2.07 21.51 -3.73
CA THR A 166 -1.20 21.62 -2.57
C THR A 166 0.00 20.73 -2.84
N THR A 167 1.18 21.31 -2.91
CA THR A 167 2.38 20.60 -3.32
C THR A 167 3.41 20.60 -2.21
N VAL A 168 4.15 19.51 -2.09
CA VAL A 168 5.41 19.53 -1.36
C VAL A 168 6.41 20.40 -2.14
N LYS A 169 7.39 20.95 -1.45
CA LYS A 169 8.35 21.91 -2.04
C LYS A 169 8.98 21.44 -3.35
N GLU A 170 9.35 20.18 -3.46
CA GLU A 170 9.96 19.62 -4.66
C GLU A 170 9.02 19.66 -5.89
N VAL A 171 7.73 19.41 -5.67
CA VAL A 171 6.70 19.51 -6.72
C VAL A 171 6.46 20.96 -7.11
N GLU A 172 6.39 21.86 -6.14
CA GLU A 172 6.24 23.29 -6.36
C GLU A 172 7.43 23.88 -7.14
N ASP A 173 8.64 23.51 -6.77
CA ASP A 173 9.87 23.95 -7.46
C ASP A 173 9.88 23.47 -8.93
N LEU A 174 9.44 22.24 -9.19
CA LEU A 174 9.31 21.70 -10.54
C LEU A 174 8.28 22.46 -11.38
N ILE A 175 7.12 22.77 -10.81
CA ILE A 175 6.07 23.56 -11.49
C ILE A 175 6.60 24.94 -11.83
N LYS A 176 7.21 25.65 -10.88
CA LYS A 176 7.78 26.97 -11.10
C LYS A 176 8.91 26.99 -12.14
N GLN A 177 9.74 25.95 -12.16
CA GLN A 177 10.82 25.81 -13.15
C GLN A 177 10.27 25.66 -14.58
N SER A 178 9.12 25.04 -14.76
CA SER A 178 8.49 24.88 -16.08
C SER A 178 7.86 26.15 -16.59
N GLY A 179 7.49 27.07 -15.71
CA GLY A 179 6.96 28.39 -16.00
C GLY A 179 5.48 28.42 -16.41
N PRO A 180 4.82 29.57 -16.30
CA PRO A 180 3.38 29.70 -16.56
C PRO A 180 3.01 29.42 -18.01
N ASP A 181 3.80 29.84 -19.00
CA ASP A 181 3.53 29.65 -20.43
C ASP A 181 3.39 28.15 -20.81
N PHE A 182 4.15 27.27 -20.14
CA PHE A 182 4.04 25.83 -20.33
C PHE A 182 2.64 25.30 -19.95
N PHE A 183 2.14 25.72 -18.80
CA PHE A 183 0.84 25.26 -18.29
C PHE A 183 -0.34 25.92 -19.01
N GLU A 184 -0.22 27.18 -19.42
CA GLU A 184 -1.23 27.85 -20.26
C GLU A 184 -1.37 27.15 -21.61
N THR A 185 -0.25 26.78 -22.23
CA THR A 185 -0.23 26.00 -23.47
C THR A 185 -0.86 24.62 -23.26
N ALA A 186 -0.48 23.92 -22.19
CA ALA A 186 -1.04 22.63 -21.85
C ALA A 186 -2.56 22.70 -21.58
N GLU A 187 -3.02 23.72 -20.84
CA GLU A 187 -4.44 23.97 -20.58
C GLU A 187 -5.24 24.11 -21.87
N LYS A 188 -4.75 24.92 -22.81
CA LYS A 188 -5.39 25.15 -24.11
C LYS A 188 -5.49 23.86 -24.91
N ILE A 189 -4.39 23.13 -25.01
CA ILE A 189 -4.35 21.86 -25.77
C ILE A 189 -5.28 20.82 -25.16
N VAL A 190 -5.31 20.69 -23.84
CA VAL A 190 -6.23 19.77 -23.13
C VAL A 190 -7.68 20.13 -23.38
N LYS A 191 -8.02 21.44 -23.42
CA LYS A 191 -9.38 21.91 -23.76
C LYS A 191 -9.82 21.48 -25.16
N ASP A 192 -8.91 21.54 -26.13
CA ASP A 192 -9.22 21.33 -27.53
C ASP A 192 -9.14 19.84 -27.94
N ASN A 193 -8.39 19.01 -27.21
CA ASN A 193 -8.06 17.63 -27.57
C ASN A 193 -8.39 16.58 -26.50
N TRP A 194 -9.42 16.83 -25.67
CA TRP A 194 -9.82 15.87 -24.64
C TRP A 194 -10.26 14.52 -25.22
N GLY A 195 -9.88 13.41 -24.56
CA GLY A 195 -10.29 12.05 -24.90
C GLY A 195 -9.20 11.17 -25.52
N ASP A 196 -8.08 11.75 -25.94
CA ASP A 196 -6.89 11.03 -26.37
C ASP A 196 -5.66 11.64 -25.68
N TRP A 197 -5.34 11.08 -24.51
CA TRP A 197 -4.26 11.62 -23.67
C TRP A 197 -2.89 11.51 -24.35
N SER A 198 -2.63 10.42 -25.06
CA SER A 198 -1.36 10.22 -25.79
C SER A 198 -1.14 11.31 -26.85
N LYS A 199 -2.20 11.58 -27.63
CA LYS A 199 -2.18 12.66 -28.64
C LYS A 199 -2.04 14.03 -27.98
N THR A 200 -2.75 14.26 -26.88
CA THR A 200 -2.69 15.52 -26.12
C THR A 200 -1.28 15.79 -25.63
N MET A 201 -0.62 14.80 -25.03
CA MET A 201 0.77 14.92 -24.56
C MET A 201 1.76 15.19 -25.69
N LYS A 202 1.56 14.55 -26.85
CA LYS A 202 2.38 14.80 -28.04
C LYS A 202 2.25 16.25 -28.50
N LEU A 203 1.02 16.78 -28.60
CA LEU A 203 0.77 18.17 -28.99
C LEU A 203 1.38 19.18 -27.98
N ILE A 204 1.28 18.93 -26.67
CA ILE A 204 1.93 19.76 -25.66
C ILE A 204 3.44 19.77 -25.89
N GLY A 205 4.05 18.63 -26.14
CA GLY A 205 5.48 18.54 -26.40
C GLY A 205 5.92 19.26 -27.69
N GLU A 206 5.10 19.20 -28.75
CA GLU A 206 5.36 19.91 -30.01
C GLU A 206 5.29 21.43 -29.84
N GLU A 207 4.27 21.96 -29.14
CA GLU A 207 4.06 23.39 -28.93
C GLU A 207 5.03 24.01 -27.91
N THR A 208 5.37 23.28 -26.84
CA THR A 208 6.27 23.78 -25.78
C THR A 208 7.74 23.48 -26.05
N GLY A 209 8.06 22.56 -26.96
CA GLY A 209 9.40 22.04 -27.18
C GLY A 209 9.90 21.07 -26.10
N ALA A 210 9.11 20.82 -25.06
CA ALA A 210 9.45 19.92 -23.96
C ALA A 210 9.41 18.44 -24.39
N LYS A 211 10.31 17.62 -23.84
CA LYS A 211 10.40 16.18 -24.17
C LYS A 211 10.75 15.34 -22.93
N GLY A 212 10.33 14.07 -22.96
CA GLY A 212 10.68 13.12 -21.92
C GLY A 212 10.28 13.62 -20.52
N LYS A 213 11.20 13.64 -19.57
CA LYS A 213 10.92 14.03 -18.19
C LYS A 213 10.45 15.49 -18.08
N ASP A 214 10.99 16.38 -18.90
CA ASP A 214 10.63 17.81 -18.88
C ASP A 214 9.21 18.09 -19.40
N LEU A 215 8.61 17.13 -20.10
CA LEU A 215 7.21 17.16 -20.51
C LEU A 215 6.31 16.46 -19.48
N PHE A 216 6.63 15.20 -19.15
CA PHE A 216 5.72 14.35 -18.38
C PHE A 216 5.68 14.72 -16.89
N MET A 217 6.82 15.09 -16.30
CA MET A 217 6.88 15.34 -14.86
C MET A 217 6.14 16.63 -14.43
N PRO A 218 6.28 17.78 -15.14
CA PRO A 218 5.49 18.97 -14.81
C PRO A 218 3.98 18.74 -14.95
N ILE A 219 3.55 18.04 -15.99
CA ILE A 219 2.12 17.71 -16.18
C ILE A 219 1.62 16.79 -15.05
N ARG A 220 2.38 15.75 -14.69
CA ARG A 220 2.03 14.91 -13.53
C ARG A 220 1.94 15.73 -12.25
N ALA A 221 2.97 16.50 -11.98
CA ALA A 221 3.07 17.36 -10.80
C ALA A 221 1.87 18.32 -10.69
N SER A 222 1.49 18.96 -11.79
CA SER A 222 0.36 19.90 -11.83
C SER A 222 -1.00 19.23 -11.65
N ILE A 223 -1.21 18.01 -12.17
CA ILE A 223 -2.48 17.31 -12.09
C ILE A 223 -2.64 16.61 -10.74
N THR A 224 -1.61 15.92 -10.27
CA THR A 224 -1.68 15.02 -9.11
C THR A 224 -1.10 15.59 -7.82
N GLY A 225 -0.30 16.65 -7.90
CA GLY A 225 0.49 17.14 -6.76
C GLY A 225 1.63 16.19 -6.35
N GLN A 226 1.95 15.18 -7.17
CA GLN A 226 2.93 14.12 -6.85
C GLN A 226 3.87 13.87 -8.03
N LEU A 227 5.07 13.34 -7.74
CA LEU A 227 6.06 12.98 -8.76
C LEU A 227 5.94 11.53 -9.24
N SER A 228 5.22 10.67 -8.51
CA SER A 228 4.99 9.26 -8.81
C SER A 228 3.54 8.89 -8.50
N GLY A 229 3.11 7.71 -8.95
CA GLY A 229 1.76 7.22 -8.70
C GLY A 229 1.15 6.57 -9.94
N PRO A 230 -0.18 6.43 -10.03
CA PRO A 230 -0.90 5.79 -11.12
C PRO A 230 -0.58 6.37 -12.48
N GLU A 231 -0.86 5.62 -13.54
CA GLU A 231 -0.68 6.10 -14.92
C GLU A 231 -1.53 7.35 -15.18
N LEU A 232 -0.92 8.36 -15.82
CA LEU A 232 -1.51 9.69 -15.92
C LEU A 232 -2.75 9.74 -16.81
N ASP A 233 -2.85 8.89 -17.81
CA ASP A 233 -4.03 8.72 -18.66
C ASP A 233 -5.23 8.25 -17.83
N GLN A 234 -5.05 7.23 -16.98
CA GLN A 234 -6.07 6.74 -16.07
C GLN A 234 -6.46 7.81 -15.03
N VAL A 235 -5.48 8.52 -14.48
CA VAL A 235 -5.74 9.65 -13.57
C VAL A 235 -6.64 10.69 -14.22
N THR A 236 -6.31 11.11 -15.45
CA THR A 236 -7.09 12.13 -16.14
C THR A 236 -8.51 11.66 -16.49
N GLU A 237 -8.68 10.38 -16.85
CA GLU A 237 -9.98 9.78 -17.10
C GLU A 237 -10.87 9.82 -15.85
N VAL A 238 -10.34 9.40 -14.70
CA VAL A 238 -11.09 9.38 -13.44
C VAL A 238 -11.35 10.79 -12.91
N MET A 239 -10.39 11.72 -13.00
CA MET A 239 -10.58 13.11 -12.56
C MET A 239 -11.58 13.87 -13.41
N GLY A 240 -11.63 13.59 -14.70
CA GLY A 240 -12.45 14.29 -15.67
C GLY A 240 -11.85 15.63 -16.14
N ARG A 241 -12.31 16.06 -17.32
CA ARG A 241 -11.77 17.22 -18.08
C ARG A 241 -11.69 18.49 -17.25
N GLU A 242 -12.75 18.83 -16.54
CA GLU A 242 -12.84 20.13 -15.84
C GLU A 242 -11.83 20.24 -14.69
N ARG A 243 -11.60 19.13 -13.94
CA ARG A 243 -10.63 19.12 -12.85
C ARG A 243 -9.20 19.18 -13.38
N VAL A 244 -8.91 18.47 -14.46
CA VAL A 244 -7.58 18.53 -15.09
C VAL A 244 -7.27 19.95 -15.60
N ILE A 245 -8.22 20.59 -16.27
CA ILE A 245 -8.07 21.99 -16.72
C ILE A 245 -7.86 22.94 -15.54
N LYS A 246 -8.64 22.76 -14.45
CA LYS A 246 -8.48 23.56 -13.23
C LYS A 246 -7.08 23.40 -12.65
N ARG A 247 -6.54 22.20 -12.60
CA ARG A 247 -5.18 21.90 -12.07
C ARG A 247 -4.09 22.58 -12.90
N LEU A 248 -4.18 22.50 -14.23
CA LEU A 248 -3.24 23.18 -15.12
C LEU A 248 -3.28 24.70 -14.94
N LYS A 249 -4.48 25.28 -14.77
CA LYS A 249 -4.65 26.69 -14.47
C LYS A 249 -4.11 27.10 -13.09
N GLU A 250 -4.28 26.26 -12.07
CA GLU A 250 -3.67 26.50 -10.75
C GLU A 250 -2.14 26.47 -10.84
N ALA A 251 -1.58 25.55 -11.63
CA ALA A 251 -0.14 25.45 -11.84
C ALA A 251 0.45 26.66 -12.59
N SER A 252 -0.28 27.23 -13.57
CA SER A 252 0.17 28.46 -14.26
C SER A 252 0.17 29.69 -13.36
N ALA A 253 -0.50 29.65 -12.22
CA ALA A 253 -0.60 30.76 -11.26
C ALA A 253 0.41 30.69 -10.11
N LEU A 254 1.22 29.63 -10.03
CA LEU A 254 2.28 29.43 -9.02
C LEU A 254 3.58 30.09 -9.44
#